data_491a16f18695b67dd2073bb087eecafd
#
_entry.id   491a16f18695b67dd2073bb087eecafd
#
_cell.length_a   1.000
_cell.length_b   1.000
_cell.length_c   1.000
_cell.angle_alpha   90.00
_cell.angle_beta   90.00
_cell.angle_gamma   90.00
#
_symmetry.space_group_name_H-M   'P 1'
#
loop_
_entity.id
_entity.type
_entity.pdbx_description
1 polymer ?
#
loop_
_entity_poly.entity_id
_entity_poly.type
_entity_poly.pdbx_seq_one_letter_code
_entity_poly.pdbx_strand_id
1 'polypeptide(L)'
;ESRSDAGTIGAGVLGRFRLILDYARKRVILEPNSRFADPFPCDMSGARVTAGGPEWQDFRVHRVLPGTPAAEAGLQEGDVVLSIDGRLAETLTLARVRELLQGPEGQVRQLRLRRGDRELAVELKLRKLL
;
A
#
# COMPACT_ATOMS: atom_id res chain seq x y z
N GLU A 1 -14.30 34.34 1.13
CA GLU A 1 -13.57 33.75 2.28
C GLU A 1 -13.20 32.34 1.91
N SER A 2 -11.91 32.13 1.68
CA SER A 2 -11.34 30.81 1.45
C SER A 2 -11.43 30.03 2.75
N ARG A 3 -12.35 29.06 2.86
CA ARG A 3 -12.34 28.06 3.93
C ARG A 3 -11.09 27.22 3.73
N SER A 4 -10.07 27.42 4.55
CA SER A 4 -8.94 26.51 4.62
C SER A 4 -9.42 25.24 5.31
N ASP A 5 -9.45 24.13 4.57
CA ASP A 5 -9.72 22.81 5.16
C ASP A 5 -8.62 22.46 6.15
N ALA A 6 -8.99 22.11 7.37
CA ALA A 6 -8.05 21.71 8.42
C ALA A 6 -7.41 20.35 8.13
N GLY A 7 -7.94 19.58 7.20
CA GLY A 7 -7.45 18.27 6.80
C GLY A 7 -8.57 17.29 6.45
N THR A 8 -8.15 16.09 6.07
CA THR A 8 -9.07 14.99 5.72
C THR A 8 -8.76 13.77 6.57
N ILE A 9 -9.78 13.16 7.16
CA ILE A 9 -9.65 11.91 7.91
C ILE A 9 -10.08 10.75 7.00
N GLY A 10 -9.15 9.84 6.71
CA GLY A 10 -9.40 8.71 5.83
C GLY A 10 -10.21 7.57 6.49
N ALA A 11 -10.78 6.72 5.66
CA ALA A 11 -11.58 5.57 6.08
C ALA A 11 -10.82 4.58 6.99
N GLY A 12 -9.49 4.49 6.86
CA GLY A 12 -8.66 3.66 7.74
C GLY A 12 -8.70 4.09 9.20
N VAL A 13 -8.87 5.39 9.46
CA VAL A 13 -9.04 5.93 10.82
C VAL A 13 -10.51 5.80 11.24
N LEU A 14 -11.44 6.27 10.41
CA LEU A 14 -12.88 6.29 10.72
C LEU A 14 -13.44 4.88 10.93
N GLY A 15 -12.94 3.87 10.22
CA GLY A 15 -13.35 2.47 10.36
C GLY A 15 -13.03 1.83 11.74
N ARG A 16 -12.31 2.54 12.60
CA ARG A 16 -11.98 2.14 13.98
C ARG A 16 -12.99 2.64 15.02
N PHE A 17 -13.99 3.38 14.54
CA PHE A 17 -15.01 3.98 15.37
C PHE A 17 -16.41 3.62 14.87
N ARG A 18 -17.35 3.59 15.78
CA ARG A 18 -18.77 3.75 15.49
C ARG A 18 -19.04 5.26 15.38
N LEU A 19 -19.55 5.68 14.24
CA LEU A 19 -19.85 7.08 13.95
C LEU A 19 -21.32 7.36 14.25
N ILE A 20 -21.59 8.35 15.09
CA ILE A 20 -22.93 8.83 15.36
C ILE A 20 -22.99 10.31 14.94
N LEU A 21 -23.85 10.62 13.99
CA LEU A 21 -24.05 11.98 13.47
C LEU A 21 -25.26 12.60 14.15
N ASP A 22 -25.04 13.55 15.05
CA ASP A 22 -26.10 14.31 15.72
C ASP A 22 -26.28 15.66 14.99
N TYR A 23 -27.09 15.64 13.95
CA TYR A 23 -27.36 16.83 13.14
C TYR A 23 -28.04 17.94 13.93
N ALA A 24 -28.89 17.59 14.87
CA ALA A 24 -29.62 18.57 15.70
C ALA A 24 -28.65 19.42 16.54
N ARG A 25 -27.59 18.80 17.04
CA ARG A 25 -26.56 19.48 17.85
C ARG A 25 -25.26 19.76 17.08
N LYS A 26 -25.26 19.55 15.75
CA LYS A 26 -24.10 19.80 14.86
C LYS A 26 -22.79 19.15 15.37
N ARG A 27 -22.85 17.90 15.83
CA ARG A 27 -21.70 17.19 16.36
C ARG A 27 -21.58 15.78 15.80
N VAL A 28 -20.36 15.27 15.81
CA VAL A 28 -20.03 13.89 15.51
C VAL A 28 -19.52 13.24 16.79
N ILE A 29 -20.05 12.09 17.12
CA ILE A 29 -19.59 11.28 18.25
C ILE A 29 -18.85 10.08 17.67
N LEU A 30 -17.63 9.83 18.18
CA LEU A 30 -16.77 8.73 17.79
C LEU A 30 -16.66 7.78 18.97
N GLU A 31 -17.21 6.58 18.85
CA GLU A 31 -17.09 5.52 19.85
C GLU A 31 -16.06 4.50 19.33
N PRO A 32 -14.97 4.22 20.06
CA PRO A 32 -14.03 3.18 19.66
C PRO A 32 -14.72 1.83 19.48
N ASN A 33 -14.43 1.13 18.39
CA ASN A 33 -14.91 -0.23 18.15
C ASN A 33 -13.78 -1.26 18.41
N SER A 34 -14.05 -2.54 18.17
CA SER A 34 -13.09 -3.63 18.39
C SER A 34 -11.78 -3.49 17.61
N ARG A 35 -11.77 -2.70 16.53
CA ARG A 35 -10.60 -2.45 15.70
C ARG A 35 -9.78 -1.22 16.12
N PHE A 36 -10.19 -0.53 17.19
CA PHE A 36 -9.54 0.72 17.62
C PHE A 36 -8.06 0.52 17.95
N ALA A 37 -7.74 -0.59 18.62
CA ALA A 37 -6.38 -0.91 19.04
C ALA A 37 -5.55 -1.65 17.96
N ASP A 38 -6.15 -2.01 16.81
CA ASP A 38 -5.41 -2.68 15.75
C ASP A 38 -4.27 -1.81 15.25
N PRO A 39 -3.09 -2.34 14.98
CA PRO A 39 -2.01 -1.58 14.36
C PRO A 39 -2.44 -1.08 12.98
N PHE A 40 -1.95 0.07 12.56
CA PHE A 40 -2.13 0.51 11.18
C PHE A 40 -1.26 -0.33 10.26
N PRO A 41 -1.83 -0.86 9.17
CA PRO A 41 -1.01 -1.51 8.16
C PRO A 41 -0.04 -0.48 7.58
N CYS A 42 1.24 -0.73 7.74
CA CYS A 42 2.31 0.11 7.21
C CYS A 42 2.94 -0.58 6.00
N ASP A 43 3.33 0.21 5.01
CA ASP A 43 4.17 -0.29 3.94
C ASP A 43 5.56 -0.65 4.52
N MET A 44 5.99 -1.86 4.27
CA MET A 44 7.28 -2.40 4.71
C MET A 44 8.30 -2.47 3.56
N SER A 45 7.88 -2.10 2.36
CA SER A 45 8.69 -2.18 1.15
C SER A 45 9.32 -0.86 0.72
N GLY A 46 8.60 0.24 0.90
CA GLY A 46 8.95 1.54 0.34
C GLY A 46 8.65 1.69 -1.16
N ALA A 47 7.92 0.73 -1.74
CA ALA A 47 7.49 0.78 -3.13
C ALA A 47 5.99 1.09 -3.22
N ARG A 48 5.65 2.19 -3.85
CA ARG A 48 4.26 2.50 -4.17
C ARG A 48 3.89 1.85 -5.50
N VAL A 49 2.99 0.88 -5.46
CA VAL A 49 2.48 0.19 -6.64
C VAL A 49 1.08 0.71 -6.99
N THR A 50 0.85 0.93 -8.27
CA THR A 50 -0.45 1.32 -8.83
C THR A 50 -0.91 0.26 -9.83
N ALA A 51 -2.21 0.12 -9.99
CA ALA A 51 -2.80 -0.72 -11.02
C ALA A 51 -3.15 0.14 -12.24
N GLY A 52 -2.98 -0.41 -13.41
CA GLY A 52 -3.33 0.19 -14.70
C GLY A 52 -3.81 -0.87 -15.68
N GLY A 53 -3.94 -0.47 -16.96
CA GLY A 53 -4.46 -1.33 -18.00
C GLY A 53 -6.00 -1.46 -17.98
N PRO A 54 -6.60 -2.10 -19.01
CA PRO A 54 -8.04 -2.21 -19.15
C PRO A 54 -8.73 -2.97 -18.01
N GLU A 55 -8.04 -3.96 -17.44
CA GLU A 55 -8.56 -4.81 -16.36
C GLU A 55 -7.94 -4.51 -14.99
N TRP A 56 -7.18 -3.40 -14.87
CA TRP A 56 -6.49 -2.98 -13.64
C TRP A 56 -5.52 -4.03 -13.07
N GLN A 57 -4.97 -4.87 -13.94
CA GLN A 57 -4.05 -5.97 -13.59
C GLN A 57 -2.59 -5.68 -13.97
N ASP A 58 -2.32 -4.54 -14.59
CA ASP A 58 -0.96 -4.06 -14.85
C ASP A 58 -0.43 -3.33 -13.62
N PHE A 59 0.26 -4.04 -12.75
CA PHE A 59 0.85 -3.44 -11.55
C PHE A 59 2.19 -2.80 -11.88
N ARG A 60 2.28 -1.51 -11.63
CA ARG A 60 3.44 -0.70 -11.97
C ARG A 60 3.99 0.00 -10.75
N VAL A 61 5.32 -0.04 -10.59
CA VAL A 61 6.01 0.73 -9.54
C VAL A 61 5.91 2.20 -9.89
N HIS A 62 5.13 2.95 -9.12
CA HIS A 62 4.90 4.38 -9.33
C HIS A 62 5.95 5.23 -8.62
N ARG A 63 6.43 4.78 -7.47
CA ARG A 63 7.44 5.48 -6.68
C ARG A 63 8.23 4.51 -5.82
N VAL A 64 9.52 4.79 -5.67
CA VAL A 64 10.42 4.10 -4.74
C VAL A 64 11.01 5.12 -3.79
N LEU A 65 10.84 4.89 -2.48
CA LEU A 65 11.40 5.79 -1.46
C LEU A 65 12.88 5.47 -1.22
N PRO A 66 13.76 6.48 -1.18
CA PRO A 66 15.17 6.26 -0.89
C PRO A 66 15.40 5.63 0.49
N GLY A 67 16.43 4.80 0.61
CA GLY A 67 16.80 4.16 1.87
C GLY A 67 15.84 3.08 2.34
N THR A 68 15.00 2.56 1.48
CA THR A 68 14.02 1.50 1.78
C THR A 68 14.40 0.17 1.14
N PRO A 69 13.80 -0.95 1.59
CA PRO A 69 14.02 -2.25 0.98
C PRO A 69 13.85 -2.28 -0.53
N ALA A 70 12.85 -1.56 -1.06
CA ALA A 70 12.63 -1.48 -2.50
C ALA A 70 13.80 -0.81 -3.24
N ALA A 71 14.33 0.28 -2.69
CA ALA A 71 15.50 0.96 -3.26
C ALA A 71 16.75 0.07 -3.19
N GLU A 72 16.96 -0.61 -2.06
CA GLU A 72 18.08 -1.53 -1.85
C GLU A 72 18.02 -2.75 -2.77
N ALA A 73 16.81 -3.26 -3.04
CA ALA A 73 16.58 -4.35 -3.99
C ALA A 73 16.71 -3.91 -5.46
N GLY A 74 16.88 -2.61 -5.72
CA GLY A 74 17.07 -2.06 -7.06
C GLY A 74 15.76 -1.87 -7.85
N LEU A 75 14.60 -1.78 -7.17
CA LEU A 75 13.35 -1.39 -7.83
C LEU A 75 13.47 0.03 -8.37
N GLN A 76 12.85 0.28 -9.51
CA GLN A 76 12.79 1.60 -10.12
C GLN A 76 11.36 1.97 -10.50
N GLU A 77 11.12 3.26 -10.58
CA GLU A 77 9.85 3.78 -11.09
C GLU A 77 9.65 3.32 -12.54
N GLY A 78 8.46 2.86 -12.86
CA GLY A 78 8.13 2.31 -14.17
C GLY A 78 8.26 0.79 -14.28
N ASP A 79 8.90 0.11 -13.33
CA ASP A 79 8.95 -1.35 -13.33
C ASP A 79 7.55 -1.95 -13.30
N VAL A 80 7.32 -2.96 -14.12
CA VAL A 80 6.05 -3.70 -14.15
C VAL A 80 6.22 -4.99 -13.37
N VAL A 81 5.34 -5.21 -12.40
CA VAL A 81 5.36 -6.43 -11.59
C VAL A 81 4.75 -7.58 -12.39
N LEU A 82 5.52 -8.61 -12.66
CA LEU A 82 5.08 -9.82 -13.37
C LEU A 82 4.60 -10.90 -12.42
N SER A 83 5.27 -11.07 -11.29
CA SER A 83 4.86 -12.01 -10.25
C SER A 83 5.43 -11.61 -8.88
N ILE A 84 4.76 -12.09 -7.83
CA ILE A 84 5.19 -11.96 -6.44
C ILE A 84 5.11 -13.35 -5.80
N ASP A 85 6.22 -13.84 -5.25
CA ASP A 85 6.32 -15.16 -4.62
C ASP A 85 5.79 -16.28 -5.52
N GLY A 86 6.09 -16.22 -6.81
CA GLY A 86 5.64 -17.18 -7.83
C GLY A 86 4.19 -17.02 -8.29
N ARG A 87 3.42 -16.09 -7.73
CA ARG A 87 2.04 -15.80 -8.16
C ARG A 87 2.07 -14.76 -9.26
N LEU A 88 1.47 -15.08 -10.39
CA LEU A 88 1.39 -14.17 -11.53
C LEU A 88 0.54 -12.94 -11.20
N ALA A 89 0.98 -11.78 -11.65
CA ALA A 89 0.31 -10.50 -11.43
C ALA A 89 -1.16 -10.52 -11.89
N GLU A 90 -1.44 -11.14 -13.04
CA GLU A 90 -2.80 -11.29 -13.59
C GLU A 90 -3.78 -12.04 -12.66
N THR A 91 -3.26 -12.81 -11.70
CA THR A 91 -4.08 -13.53 -10.70
C THR A 91 -4.27 -12.76 -9.40
N LEU A 92 -3.64 -11.58 -9.29
CA LEU A 92 -3.65 -10.77 -8.09
C LEU A 92 -4.52 -9.53 -8.27
N THR A 93 -5.00 -9.00 -7.14
CA THR A 93 -5.59 -7.66 -7.06
C THR A 93 -4.56 -6.67 -6.49
N LEU A 94 -4.75 -5.38 -6.75
CA LEU A 94 -3.88 -4.34 -6.16
C LEU A 94 -3.88 -4.40 -4.62
N ALA A 95 -5.04 -4.70 -4.02
CA ALA A 95 -5.16 -4.87 -2.58
C ALA A 95 -4.26 -6.02 -2.09
N ARG A 96 -4.25 -7.14 -2.81
CA ARG A 96 -3.40 -8.29 -2.48
C ARG A 96 -1.92 -8.00 -2.68
N VAL A 97 -1.55 -7.29 -3.74
CA VAL A 97 -0.17 -6.83 -3.96
C VAL A 97 0.30 -5.96 -2.79
N ARG A 98 -0.52 -5.00 -2.38
CA ARG A 98 -0.20 -4.12 -1.23
C ARG A 98 -0.08 -4.90 0.08
N GLU A 99 -0.99 -5.82 0.32
CA GLU A 99 -0.94 -6.70 1.50
C GLU A 99 0.35 -7.53 1.56
N LEU A 100 0.79 -8.07 0.42
CA LEU A 100 2.06 -8.80 0.33
C LEU A 100 3.27 -7.90 0.65
N LEU A 101 3.23 -6.62 0.24
CA LEU A 101 4.28 -5.63 0.52
C LEU A 101 4.20 -5.05 1.94
N GLN A 102 3.09 -5.25 2.64
CA GLN A 102 2.87 -4.90 4.04
C GLN A 102 3.12 -6.06 5.01
N GLY A 103 3.64 -7.15 4.52
CA GLY A 103 3.87 -8.38 5.28
C GLY A 103 4.76 -8.19 6.51
N PRO A 104 4.96 -9.25 7.32
CA PRO A 104 5.77 -9.19 8.53
C PRO A 104 7.19 -8.71 8.26
N GLU A 105 7.74 -7.98 9.23
CA GLU A 105 9.15 -7.56 9.19
C GLU A 105 10.08 -8.76 9.06
N GLY A 106 11.09 -8.63 8.23
CA GLY A 106 12.07 -9.68 7.95
C GLY A 106 11.64 -10.69 6.87
N GLN A 107 10.39 -10.66 6.43
CA GLN A 107 9.93 -11.52 5.35
C GLN A 107 10.55 -11.11 4.02
N VAL A 108 11.04 -12.11 3.29
CA VAL A 108 11.58 -11.91 1.94
C VAL A 108 10.48 -12.15 0.92
N ARG A 109 10.29 -11.21 0.01
CA ARG A 109 9.41 -11.33 -1.16
C ARG A 109 10.25 -11.47 -2.42
N GLN A 110 9.91 -12.45 -3.22
CA GLN A 110 10.54 -12.62 -4.52
C GLN A 110 9.66 -12.01 -5.59
N LEU A 111 10.18 -10.98 -6.27
CA LEU A 111 9.48 -10.29 -7.33
C LEU A 111 10.14 -10.57 -8.66
N ARG A 112 9.33 -10.85 -9.68
CA ARG A 112 9.75 -10.75 -11.07
C ARG A 112 9.18 -9.47 -11.65
N LEU A 113 10.05 -8.69 -12.26
CA LEU A 113 9.74 -7.37 -12.80
C LEU A 113 10.11 -7.32 -14.27
N ARG A 114 9.41 -6.50 -15.02
CA ARG A 114 9.81 -6.10 -16.38
C ARG A 114 10.19 -4.63 -16.37
N ARG A 115 11.41 -4.38 -16.84
CA ARG A 115 11.96 -3.02 -17.03
C ARG A 115 12.28 -2.84 -18.50
N GLY A 116 11.44 -2.09 -19.22
CA GLY A 116 11.52 -2.06 -20.69
C GLY A 116 11.33 -3.44 -21.27
N ASP A 117 12.34 -3.95 -21.99
CA ASP A 117 12.33 -5.29 -22.61
C ASP A 117 13.00 -6.37 -21.75
N ARG A 118 13.48 -6.02 -20.56
CA ARG A 118 14.20 -6.94 -19.68
C ARG A 118 13.32 -7.43 -18.54
N GLU A 119 13.45 -8.71 -18.24
CA GLU A 119 12.92 -9.30 -17.01
C GLU A 119 14.01 -9.36 -15.94
N LEU A 120 13.65 -8.98 -14.73
CA LEU A 120 14.52 -8.96 -13.56
C LEU A 120 13.87 -9.77 -12.44
N ALA A 121 14.67 -10.51 -11.69
CA ALA A 121 14.26 -11.12 -10.44
C ALA A 121 14.94 -10.37 -9.30
N VAL A 122 14.15 -9.89 -8.33
CA VAL A 122 14.66 -9.19 -7.16
C VAL A 122 14.11 -9.78 -5.88
N GLU A 123 14.92 -9.76 -4.84
CA GLU A 123 14.52 -10.14 -3.49
C GLU A 123 14.33 -8.88 -2.64
N LEU A 124 13.14 -8.75 -2.07
CA LEU A 124 12.73 -7.63 -1.26
C LEU A 124 12.56 -8.09 0.19
N LYS A 125 13.49 -7.73 1.07
CA LYS A 125 13.38 -8.04 2.49
C LYS A 125 12.62 -6.94 3.20
N LEU A 126 11.39 -7.24 3.59
CA LEU A 126 10.50 -6.28 4.26
C LEU A 126 11.08 -5.85 5.62
N ARG A 127 11.02 -4.55 5.89
CA ARG A 127 11.38 -4.01 7.21
C ARG A 127 10.51 -2.81 7.56
N LYS A 128 10.38 -2.56 8.84
CA LYS A 128 9.72 -1.35 9.32
C LYS A 128 10.48 -0.10 8.84
N LEU A 129 9.76 0.84 8.23
CA LEU A 129 10.37 2.03 7.61
C LEU A 129 10.59 3.18 8.61
N LEU A 130 9.91 3.14 9.78
CA LEU A 130 10.04 4.09 10.87
C LEU A 130 9.85 3.38 12.20
#